data_d3639877f0dd0fa9159a2511528a5851
#
_entry.id   d3639877f0dd0fa9159a2511528a5851
#
_cell.length_a   1.000
_cell.length_b   1.000
_cell.length_c   1.000
_cell.angle_alpha   90.00
_cell.angle_beta   90.00
_cell.angle_gamma   90.00
#
_symmetry.space_group_name_H-M   'P 1'
#
loop_
_entity.id
_entity.type
_entity.pdbx_description
1 polymer ?
#
loop_
_entity_poly.entity_id
_entity_poly.type
_entity_poly.pdbx_seq_one_letter_code
_entity_poly.pdbx_strand_id
1 'polypeptide(L)'
;MTILPAIDIKNGKCVRLLQGDFNQVTDYNLDPLRQAKEFLDNGFSYLHVVDLDGAQSGSQDNLTIIKQLASNPQLQLEVGGGIRSIEKANSMIELGVTRIILGTALFETPSFLDDLQANFDPDQIVLGLDFKDTHGQPMIFTHGWQNQSSVNLIEFLNTYSYFSNILATDITLDGAMEGPSLLAYERILQSFPSINLIASGGISSIKDIGNVKKLGCKEVVVGKAIYEKAFSLKELANVM
;
A
#
# COMPACT_ATOMS: atom_id res chain seq x y z
N MET A 1 -14.29 -7.64 -4.46
CA MET A 1 -13.17 -6.70 -4.22
C MET A 1 -12.46 -7.14 -2.94
N THR A 2 -11.17 -7.31 -2.99
CA THR A 2 -10.40 -7.70 -1.79
C THR A 2 -10.15 -6.49 -0.89
N ILE A 3 -10.35 -6.65 0.41
CA ILE A 3 -10.02 -5.64 1.41
C ILE A 3 -8.70 -6.05 2.06
N LEU A 4 -7.77 -5.13 2.10
CA LEU A 4 -6.43 -5.29 2.65
C LEU A 4 -6.32 -4.46 3.95
N PRO A 5 -6.57 -5.04 5.14
CA PRO A 5 -6.28 -4.37 6.39
C PRO A 5 -4.79 -4.05 6.47
N ALA A 6 -4.47 -2.83 6.90
CA ALA A 6 -3.10 -2.36 6.88
C ALA A 6 -2.45 -2.37 8.26
N ILE A 7 -1.18 -2.78 8.29
CA ILE A 7 -0.29 -2.75 9.47
C ILE A 7 0.96 -1.95 9.12
N ASP A 8 1.07 -0.72 9.62
CA ASP A 8 2.31 0.05 9.55
C ASP A 8 3.13 -0.26 10.81
N ILE A 9 4.37 -0.65 10.60
CA ILE A 9 5.28 -1.06 11.68
C ILE A 9 6.36 0.02 11.87
N LYS A 10 6.44 0.55 13.08
CA LYS A 10 7.53 1.44 13.51
C LYS A 10 8.00 1.04 14.90
N ASN A 11 9.31 0.86 15.06
CA ASN A 11 9.90 0.38 16.31
C ASN A 11 9.24 -0.90 16.86
N GLY A 12 8.85 -1.82 15.97
CA GLY A 12 8.20 -3.07 16.33
C GLY A 12 6.73 -2.99 16.74
N LYS A 13 6.04 -1.86 16.54
CA LYS A 13 4.66 -1.63 16.96
C LYS A 13 3.79 -1.19 15.78
N CYS A 14 2.47 -1.42 15.91
CA CYS A 14 1.48 -0.87 14.97
C CYS A 14 1.31 0.63 15.21
N VAL A 15 1.52 1.40 14.16
CA VAL A 15 1.35 2.86 14.18
C VAL A 15 0.54 3.35 12.97
N ARG A 16 0.21 4.64 12.94
CA ARG A 16 -0.27 5.34 11.77
C ARG A 16 0.36 6.72 11.69
N LEU A 17 0.70 7.13 10.48
CA LEU A 17 1.12 8.50 10.19
C LEU A 17 -0.09 9.32 9.74
N LEU A 18 -0.07 10.61 9.97
CA LEU A 18 -0.99 11.54 9.34
C LEU A 18 -0.29 12.11 8.10
N GLN A 19 -0.87 11.86 6.92
CA GLN A 19 -0.33 12.32 5.63
C GLN A 19 1.18 12.00 5.46
N GLY A 20 1.61 10.81 5.90
CA GLY A 20 3.00 10.36 5.80
C GLY A 20 4.01 11.10 6.67
N ASP A 21 3.58 12.02 7.53
CA ASP A 21 4.48 12.79 8.38
C ASP A 21 5.02 11.95 9.55
N PHE A 22 6.31 11.64 9.51
CA PHE A 22 7.01 10.89 10.56
C PHE A 22 7.06 11.59 11.92
N ASN A 23 6.72 12.89 11.98
CA ASN A 23 6.57 13.63 13.22
C ASN A 23 5.14 13.56 13.80
N GLN A 24 4.18 13.08 13.02
CA GLN A 24 2.78 12.93 13.42
C GLN A 24 2.38 11.45 13.47
N VAL A 25 3.01 10.73 14.39
CA VAL A 25 2.82 9.29 14.60
C VAL A 25 1.76 9.05 15.67
N THR A 26 0.72 8.30 15.34
CA THR A 26 -0.19 7.72 16.32
C THR A 26 0.27 6.31 16.64
N ASP A 27 0.76 6.07 17.86
CA ASP A 27 1.14 4.75 18.36
C ASP A 27 -0.07 4.11 19.06
N TYR A 28 -0.56 3.00 18.52
CA TYR A 28 -1.66 2.25 19.12
C TYR A 28 -1.18 1.25 20.17
N ASN A 29 0.13 1.14 20.37
CA ASN A 29 0.77 0.22 21.31
C ASN A 29 0.34 -1.25 21.10
N LEU A 30 0.03 -1.62 19.87
CA LEU A 30 -0.38 -2.97 19.49
C LEU A 30 0.80 -3.75 18.91
N ASP A 31 0.85 -5.02 19.23
CA ASP A 31 1.79 -5.95 18.62
C ASP A 31 1.33 -6.34 17.21
N PRO A 32 2.17 -6.22 16.17
CA PRO A 32 1.78 -6.50 14.78
C PRO A 32 1.32 -7.95 14.54
N LEU A 33 1.91 -8.93 15.23
CA LEU A 33 1.53 -10.34 15.08
C LEU A 33 0.15 -10.60 15.67
N ARG A 34 -0.14 -9.98 16.82
CA ARG A 34 -1.45 -10.05 17.45
C ARG A 34 -2.51 -9.35 16.58
N GLN A 35 -2.17 -8.20 15.99
CA GLN A 35 -3.08 -7.48 15.11
C GLN A 35 -3.37 -8.28 13.83
N ALA A 36 -2.37 -8.90 13.22
CA ALA A 36 -2.55 -9.79 12.08
C ALA A 36 -3.43 -11.00 12.42
N LYS A 37 -3.24 -11.57 13.61
CA LYS A 37 -4.12 -12.66 14.09
C LYS A 37 -5.57 -12.18 14.23
N GLU A 38 -5.81 -11.01 14.80
CA GLU A 38 -7.15 -10.44 14.91
C GLU A 38 -7.80 -10.25 13.54
N PHE A 39 -7.04 -9.77 12.54
CA PHE A 39 -7.54 -9.66 11.16
C PHE A 39 -7.89 -11.04 10.59
N LEU A 40 -7.02 -12.03 10.74
CA LEU A 40 -7.25 -13.39 10.27
C LEU A 40 -8.47 -14.02 10.92
N ASP A 41 -8.64 -13.87 12.24
CA ASP A 41 -9.80 -14.39 13.01
C ASP A 41 -11.13 -13.75 12.53
N ASN A 42 -11.08 -12.58 11.88
CA ASN A 42 -12.23 -11.90 11.26
C ASN A 42 -12.35 -12.14 9.74
N GLY A 43 -11.57 -13.05 9.17
CA GLY A 43 -11.67 -13.47 7.76
C GLY A 43 -10.78 -12.72 6.79
N PHE A 44 -9.87 -11.86 7.26
CA PHE A 44 -8.91 -11.14 6.41
C PHE A 44 -7.58 -11.89 6.36
N SER A 45 -7.36 -12.59 5.26
CA SER A 45 -6.13 -13.37 5.05
C SER A 45 -5.09 -12.65 4.20
N TYR A 46 -5.42 -11.52 3.58
CA TYR A 46 -4.49 -10.73 2.80
C TYR A 46 -4.26 -9.37 3.47
N LEU A 47 -3.01 -9.08 3.84
CA LEU A 47 -2.67 -7.90 4.62
C LEU A 47 -1.71 -6.99 3.86
N HIS A 48 -1.91 -5.69 4.01
CA HIS A 48 -0.99 -4.64 3.58
C HIS A 48 -0.05 -4.29 4.75
N VAL A 49 1.25 -4.45 4.57
CA VAL A 49 2.25 -4.22 5.63
C VAL A 49 3.28 -3.20 5.17
N VAL A 50 3.53 -2.18 5.97
CA VAL A 50 4.57 -1.19 5.69
C VAL A 50 5.60 -1.14 6.80
N ASP A 51 6.87 -1.38 6.45
CA ASP A 51 8.02 -1.14 7.34
C ASP A 51 8.40 0.33 7.28
N LEU A 52 7.91 1.13 8.23
CA LEU A 52 8.19 2.56 8.27
C LEU A 52 9.63 2.89 8.66
N ASP A 53 10.27 2.06 9.49
CA ASP A 53 11.69 2.23 9.81
C ASP A 53 12.53 1.95 8.57
N GLY A 54 12.20 0.90 7.81
CA GLY A 54 12.80 0.60 6.51
C GLY A 54 12.57 1.71 5.49
N ALA A 55 11.38 2.29 5.44
CA ALA A 55 11.07 3.40 4.55
C ALA A 55 11.92 4.62 4.84
N GLN A 56 12.14 4.95 6.12
CA GLN A 56 12.89 6.12 6.56
C GLN A 56 14.41 5.94 6.42
N SER A 57 14.96 4.84 6.91
CA SER A 57 16.41 4.63 7.03
C SER A 57 16.99 3.67 5.98
N GLY A 58 16.15 2.90 5.31
CA GLY A 58 16.57 1.75 4.50
C GLY A 58 17.03 0.55 5.35
N SER A 59 16.92 0.61 6.68
CA SER A 59 17.21 -0.50 7.59
C SER A 59 16.20 -1.65 7.44
N GLN A 60 16.46 -2.76 8.13
CA GLN A 60 15.52 -3.90 8.17
C GLN A 60 15.13 -4.23 9.62
N ASP A 61 14.90 -3.22 10.42
CA ASP A 61 14.69 -3.37 11.86
C ASP A 61 13.45 -4.22 12.18
N ASN A 62 12.42 -4.17 11.30
CA ASN A 62 11.19 -4.95 11.45
C ASN A 62 11.19 -6.29 10.68
N LEU A 63 12.30 -6.69 10.05
CA LEU A 63 12.38 -7.91 9.22
C LEU A 63 11.97 -9.18 9.99
N THR A 64 12.31 -9.26 11.28
CA THR A 64 11.92 -10.41 12.11
C THR A 64 10.40 -10.54 12.23
N ILE A 65 9.70 -9.44 12.39
CA ILE A 65 8.23 -9.41 12.46
C ILE A 65 7.63 -9.79 11.11
N ILE A 66 8.13 -9.19 10.02
CA ILE A 66 7.68 -9.51 8.65
C ILE A 66 7.87 -11.00 8.35
N LYS A 67 9.02 -11.57 8.71
CA LYS A 67 9.29 -13.00 8.57
C LYS A 67 8.29 -13.87 9.35
N GLN A 68 7.97 -13.48 10.58
CA GLN A 68 6.99 -14.21 11.38
C GLN A 68 5.59 -14.13 10.79
N LEU A 69 5.17 -12.98 10.27
CA LEU A 69 3.90 -12.82 9.54
C LEU A 69 3.88 -13.69 8.28
N ALA A 70 4.93 -13.63 7.45
CA ALA A 70 5.04 -14.38 6.21
C ALA A 70 5.14 -15.91 6.42
N SER A 71 5.60 -16.35 7.58
CA SER A 71 5.66 -17.78 7.92
C SER A 71 4.29 -18.40 8.25
N ASN A 72 3.24 -17.59 8.42
CA ASN A 72 1.89 -18.08 8.64
C ASN A 72 1.24 -18.46 7.29
N PRO A 73 0.97 -19.76 7.02
CA PRO A 73 0.45 -20.21 5.73
C PRO A 73 -0.98 -19.75 5.42
N GLN A 74 -1.68 -19.17 6.40
CA GLN A 74 -3.03 -18.62 6.22
C GLN A 74 -2.99 -17.14 5.81
N LEU A 75 -1.82 -16.50 5.85
CA LEU A 75 -1.65 -15.09 5.49
C LEU A 75 -0.99 -14.93 4.13
N GLN A 76 -1.49 -14.01 3.37
CA GLN A 76 -0.85 -13.42 2.20
C GLN A 76 -0.45 -12.00 2.56
N LEU A 77 0.75 -11.60 2.18
CA LEU A 77 1.27 -10.28 2.53
C LEU A 77 1.67 -9.53 1.27
N GLU A 78 1.25 -8.27 1.18
CA GLU A 78 1.99 -7.29 0.39
C GLU A 78 2.80 -6.40 1.33
N VAL A 79 4.09 -6.27 1.05
CA VAL A 79 5.02 -5.58 1.95
C VAL A 79 5.72 -4.44 1.22
N GLY A 80 5.65 -3.24 1.81
CA GLY A 80 6.39 -2.06 1.40
C GLY A 80 7.30 -1.53 2.50
N GLY A 81 8.12 -0.54 2.15
CA GLY A 81 9.02 0.13 3.09
C GLY A 81 10.50 -0.24 2.87
N GLY A 82 11.25 0.69 2.29
CA GLY A 82 12.70 0.60 2.15
C GLY A 82 13.24 -0.47 1.20
N ILE A 83 12.44 -1.05 0.33
CA ILE A 83 12.89 -1.98 -0.72
C ILE A 83 13.44 -1.15 -1.88
N ARG A 84 14.77 -1.10 -2.02
CA ARG A 84 15.46 -0.21 -2.97
C ARG A 84 16.46 -0.93 -3.87
N SER A 85 16.50 -2.26 -3.84
CA SER A 85 17.36 -3.06 -4.71
C SER A 85 16.72 -4.41 -5.04
N ILE A 86 17.19 -5.04 -6.12
CA ILE A 86 16.73 -6.37 -6.55
C ILE A 86 17.04 -7.43 -5.49
N GLU A 87 18.21 -7.36 -4.84
CA GLU A 87 18.59 -8.31 -3.78
C GLU A 87 17.62 -8.22 -2.60
N LYS A 88 17.21 -6.99 -2.23
CA LYS A 88 16.27 -6.79 -1.13
C LYS A 88 14.87 -7.26 -1.52
N ALA A 89 14.45 -7.02 -2.76
CA ALA A 89 13.20 -7.53 -3.32
C ALA A 89 13.16 -9.06 -3.30
N ASN A 90 14.23 -9.72 -3.79
CA ASN A 90 14.36 -11.18 -3.74
C ASN A 90 14.29 -11.71 -2.30
N SER A 91 15.00 -11.09 -1.36
CA SER A 91 14.96 -11.49 0.04
C SER A 91 13.55 -11.49 0.63
N MET A 92 12.70 -10.51 0.27
CA MET A 92 11.31 -10.46 0.74
C MET A 92 10.47 -11.63 0.17
N ILE A 93 10.62 -11.93 -1.11
CA ILE A 93 9.93 -13.07 -1.74
C ILE A 93 10.40 -14.41 -1.14
N GLU A 94 11.70 -14.57 -0.91
CA GLU A 94 12.27 -15.76 -0.25
C GLU A 94 11.78 -15.96 1.19
N LEU A 95 11.43 -14.88 1.89
CA LEU A 95 10.81 -14.94 3.22
C LEU A 95 9.34 -15.38 3.18
N GLY A 96 8.72 -15.50 2.00
CA GLY A 96 7.32 -15.89 1.83
C GLY A 96 6.35 -14.72 1.67
N VAL A 97 6.86 -13.49 1.45
CA VAL A 97 6.00 -12.35 1.08
C VAL A 97 5.38 -12.58 -0.27
N THR A 98 4.08 -12.36 -0.41
CA THR A 98 3.32 -12.64 -1.64
C THR A 98 3.58 -11.61 -2.72
N ARG A 99 3.57 -10.32 -2.34
CA ARG A 99 3.85 -9.17 -3.22
C ARG A 99 4.75 -8.17 -2.51
N ILE A 100 5.60 -7.50 -3.26
CA ILE A 100 6.40 -6.37 -2.77
C ILE A 100 5.88 -5.06 -3.36
N ILE A 101 5.81 -4.04 -2.51
CA ILE A 101 5.38 -2.70 -2.90
C ILE A 101 6.61 -1.82 -3.07
N LEU A 102 6.75 -1.27 -4.25
CA LEU A 102 7.87 -0.42 -4.64
C LEU A 102 7.36 0.99 -4.97
N GLY A 103 7.90 1.99 -4.30
CA GLY A 103 7.55 3.40 -4.50
C GLY A 103 8.76 4.21 -4.99
N THR A 104 9.40 4.97 -4.11
CA THR A 104 10.50 5.88 -4.42
C THR A 104 11.57 5.28 -5.32
N ALA A 105 11.97 4.03 -5.11
CA ALA A 105 13.01 3.35 -5.88
C ALA A 105 12.72 3.29 -7.39
N LEU A 106 11.45 3.27 -7.79
CA LEU A 106 11.02 3.28 -9.20
C LEU A 106 11.47 4.53 -9.95
N PHE A 107 11.74 5.61 -9.23
CA PHE A 107 12.05 6.93 -9.77
C PHE A 107 13.51 7.35 -9.56
N GLU A 108 14.28 6.60 -8.76
CA GLU A 108 15.67 6.90 -8.44
C GLU A 108 16.65 6.29 -9.45
N THR A 109 16.35 5.09 -9.96
CA THR A 109 17.23 4.35 -10.87
C THR A 109 16.48 3.98 -12.14
N PRO A 110 16.84 4.55 -13.29
CA PRO A 110 16.12 4.32 -14.56
C PRO A 110 16.00 2.84 -14.97
N SER A 111 17.04 2.02 -14.69
CA SER A 111 17.03 0.59 -15.04
C SER A 111 16.25 -0.29 -14.04
N PHE A 112 15.83 0.26 -12.91
CA PHE A 112 15.23 -0.56 -11.83
C PHE A 112 13.95 -1.28 -12.28
N LEU A 113 13.11 -0.63 -13.08
CA LEU A 113 11.90 -1.23 -13.63
C LEU A 113 12.22 -2.36 -14.63
N ASP A 114 13.25 -2.19 -15.45
CA ASP A 114 13.70 -3.24 -16.38
C ASP A 114 14.28 -4.43 -15.61
N ASP A 115 15.04 -4.17 -14.55
CA ASP A 115 15.59 -5.19 -13.67
C ASP A 115 14.48 -5.96 -12.93
N LEU A 116 13.41 -5.26 -12.48
CA LEU A 116 12.24 -5.91 -11.88
C LEU A 116 11.52 -6.81 -12.89
N GLN A 117 11.31 -6.33 -14.10
CA GLN A 117 10.67 -7.11 -15.17
C GLN A 117 11.47 -8.37 -15.53
N ALA A 118 12.80 -8.30 -15.45
CA ALA A 118 13.66 -9.42 -15.76
C ALA A 118 13.73 -10.49 -14.64
N ASN A 119 13.46 -10.11 -13.38
CA ASN A 119 13.72 -10.97 -12.22
C ASN A 119 12.45 -11.43 -11.48
N PHE A 120 11.27 -10.82 -11.72
CA PHE A 120 10.05 -11.13 -10.98
C PHE A 120 8.86 -11.34 -11.89
N ASP A 121 7.93 -12.19 -11.45
CA ASP A 121 6.62 -12.25 -12.05
C ASP A 121 5.86 -10.95 -11.77
N PRO A 122 5.10 -10.41 -12.76
CA PRO A 122 4.35 -9.16 -12.57
C PRO A 122 3.38 -9.22 -11.40
N ASP A 123 2.87 -10.40 -11.05
CA ASP A 123 1.97 -10.59 -9.92
C ASP A 123 2.66 -10.44 -8.55
N GLN A 124 3.99 -10.54 -8.50
CA GLN A 124 4.78 -10.33 -7.28
C GLN A 124 5.08 -8.85 -7.00
N ILE A 125 4.87 -7.98 -7.99
CA ILE A 125 5.21 -6.56 -7.94
C ILE A 125 3.96 -5.71 -7.83
N VAL A 126 3.96 -4.76 -6.89
CA VAL A 126 2.98 -3.68 -6.77
C VAL A 126 3.72 -2.36 -6.96
N LEU A 127 3.32 -1.58 -7.95
CA LEU A 127 3.82 -0.22 -8.10
C LEU A 127 3.07 0.69 -7.12
N GLY A 128 3.77 1.16 -6.10
CA GLY A 128 3.27 2.12 -5.12
C GLY A 128 3.41 3.53 -5.65
N LEU A 129 2.31 4.08 -6.15
CA LEU A 129 2.26 5.40 -6.78
C LEU A 129 1.53 6.36 -5.85
N ASP A 130 2.30 7.03 -5.01
CA ASP A 130 1.82 8.07 -4.12
C ASP A 130 1.67 9.36 -4.90
N PHE A 131 0.48 9.93 -4.95
CA PHE A 131 0.21 11.09 -5.79
C PHE A 131 -0.58 12.18 -5.06
N LYS A 132 -0.49 13.39 -5.61
CA LYS A 132 -1.41 14.48 -5.30
C LYS A 132 -2.04 14.97 -6.59
N ASP A 133 -3.38 15.06 -6.60
CA ASP A 133 -4.07 15.67 -7.75
C ASP A 133 -3.87 17.19 -7.73
N THR A 134 -3.20 17.69 -8.76
CA THR A 134 -2.98 19.12 -8.96
C THR A 134 -3.73 19.54 -10.21
N HIS A 135 -4.92 20.12 -10.06
CA HIS A 135 -5.78 20.57 -11.16
C HIS A 135 -6.11 19.46 -12.18
N GLY A 136 -6.40 18.26 -11.69
CA GLY A 136 -6.69 17.11 -12.53
C GLY A 136 -5.46 16.38 -13.08
N GLN A 137 -4.27 16.73 -12.60
CA GLN A 137 -3.00 16.10 -12.92
C GLN A 137 -2.50 15.34 -11.69
N PRO A 138 -2.57 14.02 -11.65
CA PRO A 138 -2.05 13.23 -10.54
C PRO A 138 -0.52 13.17 -10.62
N MET A 139 0.14 14.10 -9.93
CA MET A 139 1.60 14.18 -9.88
C MET A 139 2.15 13.26 -8.80
N ILE A 140 3.20 12.48 -9.12
CA ILE A 140 3.82 11.51 -8.22
C ILE A 140 4.71 12.21 -7.20
N PHE A 141 4.63 11.72 -5.96
CA PHE A 141 5.48 12.13 -4.84
C PHE A 141 6.37 10.96 -4.40
N THR A 142 7.56 11.29 -3.92
CA THR A 142 8.58 10.33 -3.47
C THR A 142 9.17 10.74 -2.13
N HIS A 143 10.05 9.89 -1.54
CA HIS A 143 10.77 10.15 -0.29
C HIS A 143 9.83 10.45 0.90
N GLY A 144 8.83 9.59 1.10
CA GLY A 144 7.85 9.83 2.18
C GLY A 144 7.08 11.14 1.96
N TRP A 145 6.75 11.40 0.68
CA TRP A 145 5.91 12.53 0.20
C TRP A 145 6.57 13.91 0.32
N GLN A 146 7.88 13.95 0.58
CA GLN A 146 8.63 15.21 0.71
C GLN A 146 8.97 15.85 -0.64
N ASN A 147 9.09 15.02 -1.70
CA ASN A 147 9.53 15.47 -3.00
C ASN A 147 8.45 15.23 -4.05
N GLN A 148 7.94 16.31 -4.65
CA GLN A 148 7.13 16.20 -5.85
C GLN A 148 8.04 15.89 -7.04
N SER A 149 7.75 14.82 -7.75
CA SER A 149 8.43 14.53 -9.02
C SER A 149 7.80 15.32 -10.17
N SER A 150 8.51 15.37 -11.31
CA SER A 150 7.95 15.89 -12.57
C SER A 150 7.06 14.86 -13.30
N VAL A 151 6.85 13.67 -12.73
CA VAL A 151 6.18 12.55 -13.39
C VAL A 151 4.69 12.57 -13.08
N ASN A 152 3.88 12.54 -14.13
CA ASN A 152 2.43 12.32 -14.02
C ASN A 152 2.15 10.81 -13.95
N LEU A 153 1.26 10.39 -13.05
CA LEU A 153 0.91 8.99 -12.80
C LEU A 153 0.39 8.29 -14.08
N ILE A 154 -0.46 8.96 -14.86
CA ILE A 154 -1.03 8.40 -16.10
C ILE A 154 0.08 8.21 -17.16
N GLU A 155 0.97 9.18 -17.30
CA GLU A 155 2.12 9.07 -18.22
C GLU A 155 3.08 7.94 -17.82
N PHE A 156 3.31 7.78 -16.52
CA PHE A 156 4.12 6.70 -16.00
C PHE A 156 3.53 5.33 -16.33
N LEU A 157 2.24 5.12 -16.08
CA LEU A 157 1.56 3.86 -16.38
C LEU A 157 1.50 3.55 -17.89
N ASN A 158 1.43 4.56 -18.76
CA ASN A 158 1.53 4.36 -20.21
C ASN A 158 2.90 3.79 -20.61
N THR A 159 3.96 4.19 -19.90
CA THR A 159 5.32 3.74 -20.21
C THR A 159 5.59 2.33 -19.68
N TYR A 160 5.06 2.00 -18.50
CA TYR A 160 5.38 0.75 -17.78
C TYR A 160 4.17 -0.18 -17.64
N SER A 161 3.50 -0.46 -18.75
CA SER A 161 2.27 -1.27 -18.83
C SER A 161 2.46 -2.77 -18.52
N TYR A 162 3.69 -3.23 -18.32
CA TYR A 162 3.99 -4.61 -17.94
C TYR A 162 3.45 -4.96 -16.54
N PHE A 163 3.49 -4.02 -15.61
CA PHE A 163 3.02 -4.22 -14.24
C PHE A 163 1.54 -3.90 -14.12
N SER A 164 0.78 -4.82 -13.60
CA SER A 164 -0.68 -4.70 -13.50
C SER A 164 -1.18 -4.31 -12.12
N ASN A 165 -0.43 -4.58 -11.04
CA ASN A 165 -0.84 -4.25 -9.68
C ASN A 165 -0.37 -2.83 -9.32
N ILE A 166 -1.32 -1.92 -9.16
CA ILE A 166 -1.06 -0.50 -8.94
C ILE A 166 -1.72 -0.07 -7.64
N LEU A 167 -0.92 0.23 -6.64
CA LEU A 167 -1.35 0.87 -5.40
C LEU A 167 -1.31 2.39 -5.61
N ALA A 168 -2.47 3.02 -5.66
CA ALA A 168 -2.56 4.46 -5.83
C ALA A 168 -3.01 5.12 -4.51
N THR A 169 -2.11 5.91 -3.91
CA THR A 169 -2.38 6.61 -2.66
C THR A 169 -2.47 8.11 -2.91
N ASP A 170 -3.64 8.70 -2.67
CA ASP A 170 -3.74 10.17 -2.61
C ASP A 170 -3.18 10.65 -1.27
N ILE A 171 -2.00 11.27 -1.32
CA ILE A 171 -1.26 11.68 -0.11
C ILE A 171 -1.96 12.78 0.70
N THR A 172 -2.91 13.49 0.11
CA THR A 172 -3.66 14.53 0.81
C THR A 172 -4.78 13.96 1.69
N LEU A 173 -5.24 12.75 1.34
CA LEU A 173 -6.34 12.06 2.00
C LEU A 173 -5.86 10.96 2.96
N ASP A 174 -4.61 10.48 2.80
CA ASP A 174 -4.12 9.40 3.64
C ASP A 174 -4.06 9.79 5.12
N GLY A 175 -4.65 8.95 5.96
CA GLY A 175 -4.79 9.23 7.40
C GLY A 175 -5.77 10.36 7.76
N ALA A 176 -6.35 11.08 6.79
CA ALA A 176 -7.29 12.18 7.05
C ALA A 176 -8.71 11.68 7.37
N MET A 177 -9.11 10.48 6.91
CA MET A 177 -10.47 9.94 7.06
C MET A 177 -11.56 10.83 6.43
N GLU A 178 -11.26 11.43 5.28
CA GLU A 178 -12.16 12.36 4.57
C GLU A 178 -12.80 11.75 3.32
N GLY A 179 -12.60 10.46 3.11
CA GLY A 179 -13.05 9.70 1.94
C GLY A 179 -11.91 9.51 0.92
N PRO A 180 -12.05 8.50 0.02
CA PRO A 180 -11.04 8.16 -0.98
C PRO A 180 -11.10 9.08 -2.21
N SER A 181 -10.02 9.11 -2.99
CA SER A 181 -9.87 9.94 -4.21
C SER A 181 -10.62 9.33 -5.41
N LEU A 182 -11.97 9.27 -5.34
CA LEU A 182 -12.80 8.58 -6.33
C LEU A 182 -12.57 9.09 -7.76
N LEU A 183 -12.43 10.40 -7.95
CA LEU A 183 -12.21 10.99 -9.28
C LEU A 183 -10.86 10.59 -9.88
N ALA A 184 -9.82 10.50 -9.07
CA ALA A 184 -8.51 10.04 -9.55
C ALA A 184 -8.56 8.56 -9.93
N TYR A 185 -9.18 7.71 -9.11
CA TYR A 185 -9.33 6.29 -9.42
C TYR A 185 -10.17 6.05 -10.68
N GLU A 186 -11.25 6.82 -10.87
CA GLU A 186 -12.05 6.74 -12.07
C GLU A 186 -11.22 7.04 -13.33
N ARG A 187 -10.43 8.11 -13.31
CA ARG A 187 -9.54 8.48 -14.43
C ARG A 187 -8.50 7.40 -14.72
N ILE A 188 -7.88 6.85 -13.66
CA ILE A 188 -6.90 5.77 -13.81
C ILE A 188 -7.57 4.56 -14.48
N LEU A 189 -8.72 4.12 -14.00
CA LEU A 189 -9.43 2.95 -14.54
C LEU A 189 -9.99 3.18 -15.95
N GLN A 190 -10.41 4.41 -16.29
CA GLN A 190 -10.79 4.76 -17.65
C GLN A 190 -9.61 4.68 -18.64
N SER A 191 -8.42 5.07 -18.18
CA SER A 191 -7.20 5.01 -19.00
C SER A 191 -6.62 3.59 -19.08
N PHE A 192 -6.75 2.81 -18.00
CA PHE A 192 -6.15 1.47 -17.85
C PHE A 192 -7.16 0.46 -17.27
N PRO A 193 -8.17 0.02 -18.05
CA PRO A 193 -9.25 -0.82 -17.53
C PRO A 193 -8.82 -2.24 -17.12
N SER A 194 -7.63 -2.69 -17.53
CA SER A 194 -7.11 -4.04 -17.24
C SER A 194 -6.26 -4.13 -15.97
N ILE A 195 -5.84 -3.00 -15.39
CA ILE A 195 -5.00 -3.03 -14.18
C ILE A 195 -5.76 -3.53 -12.96
N ASN A 196 -5.02 -4.05 -12.00
CA ASN A 196 -5.49 -4.27 -10.65
C ASN A 196 -5.22 -3.00 -9.82
N LEU A 197 -6.19 -2.08 -9.83
CA LEU A 197 -6.08 -0.86 -9.03
C LEU A 197 -6.41 -1.18 -7.57
N ILE A 198 -5.43 -0.90 -6.70
CA ILE A 198 -5.52 -0.98 -5.25
C ILE A 198 -5.72 0.45 -4.74
N ALA A 199 -6.93 0.75 -4.28
CA ALA A 199 -7.23 2.08 -3.75
C ALA A 199 -6.66 2.25 -2.36
N SER A 200 -5.97 3.37 -2.08
CA SER A 200 -5.36 3.66 -0.78
C SER A 200 -5.55 5.13 -0.38
N GLY A 201 -5.68 5.34 0.93
CA GLY A 201 -5.86 6.67 1.53
C GLY A 201 -7.33 7.09 1.67
N GLY A 202 -7.64 7.76 2.78
CA GLY A 202 -8.91 8.44 3.02
C GLY A 202 -10.09 7.59 3.46
N ILE A 203 -10.08 6.27 3.33
CA ILE A 203 -11.22 5.42 3.71
C ILE A 203 -11.63 5.72 5.16
N SER A 204 -12.89 6.11 5.34
CA SER A 204 -13.46 6.51 6.63
C SER A 204 -14.75 5.76 6.98
N SER A 205 -15.41 5.13 6.01
CA SER A 205 -16.70 4.47 6.19
C SER A 205 -16.89 3.25 5.28
N ILE A 206 -17.82 2.38 5.62
CA ILE A 206 -18.25 1.26 4.77
C ILE A 206 -18.80 1.76 3.42
N LYS A 207 -19.40 2.96 3.40
CA LYS A 207 -19.88 3.59 2.17
C LYS A 207 -18.74 3.90 1.20
N ASP A 208 -17.58 4.32 1.70
CA ASP A 208 -16.40 4.61 0.88
C ASP A 208 -15.91 3.35 0.18
N ILE A 209 -15.86 2.23 0.90
CA ILE A 209 -15.51 0.92 0.34
C ILE A 209 -16.49 0.53 -0.78
N GLY A 210 -17.80 0.74 -0.54
CA GLY A 210 -18.83 0.53 -1.55
C GLY A 210 -18.66 1.41 -2.79
N ASN A 211 -18.23 2.67 -2.64
CA ASN A 211 -17.95 3.58 -3.74
C ASN A 211 -16.74 3.13 -4.55
N VAL A 212 -15.63 2.79 -3.90
CA VAL A 212 -14.41 2.25 -4.51
C VAL A 212 -14.70 0.97 -5.29
N LYS A 213 -15.51 0.05 -4.72
CA LYS A 213 -15.95 -1.19 -5.37
C LYS A 213 -16.78 -0.91 -6.64
N LYS A 214 -17.69 0.06 -6.59
CA LYS A 214 -18.53 0.44 -7.74
C LYS A 214 -17.74 1.04 -8.89
N LEU A 215 -16.63 1.73 -8.62
CA LEU A 215 -15.73 2.25 -9.64
C LEU A 215 -14.98 1.15 -10.39
N GLY A 216 -14.87 -0.06 -9.82
CA GLY A 216 -14.16 -1.17 -10.42
C GLY A 216 -12.76 -1.41 -9.86
N CYS A 217 -12.37 -0.75 -8.77
CA CYS A 217 -11.15 -1.11 -8.05
C CYS A 217 -11.25 -2.56 -7.57
N LYS A 218 -10.19 -3.32 -7.78
CA LYS A 218 -10.19 -4.74 -7.42
C LYS A 218 -9.80 -4.96 -5.96
N GLU A 219 -9.07 -4.02 -5.38
CA GLU A 219 -8.58 -4.09 -4.01
C GLU A 219 -8.65 -2.70 -3.34
N VAL A 220 -8.71 -2.70 -2.00
CA VAL A 220 -8.69 -1.47 -1.20
C VAL A 220 -7.92 -1.68 0.09
N VAL A 221 -7.00 -0.77 0.38
CA VAL A 221 -6.28 -0.71 1.67
C VAL A 221 -7.13 0.03 2.68
N VAL A 222 -7.31 -0.57 3.85
CA VAL A 222 -8.05 0.04 4.97
C VAL A 222 -7.14 0.07 6.20
N GLY A 223 -6.73 1.27 6.56
CA GLY A 223 -5.81 1.50 7.67
C GLY A 223 -6.49 2.16 8.86
N LYS A 224 -6.28 3.47 9.02
CA LYS A 224 -6.68 4.27 10.19
C LYS A 224 -8.12 4.05 10.65
N ALA A 225 -9.06 3.91 9.73
CA ALA A 225 -10.47 3.69 10.04
C ALA A 225 -10.73 2.43 10.91
N ILE A 226 -9.91 1.38 10.77
CA ILE A 226 -9.97 0.18 11.62
C ILE A 226 -9.51 0.52 13.04
N TYR A 227 -8.37 1.17 13.17
CA TYR A 227 -7.77 1.50 14.47
C TYR A 227 -8.58 2.53 15.25
N GLU A 228 -9.18 3.49 14.55
CA GLU A 228 -10.09 4.50 15.11
C GLU A 228 -11.52 3.95 15.32
N LYS A 229 -11.77 2.67 14.99
CA LYS A 229 -13.06 1.99 15.18
C LYS A 229 -14.22 2.71 14.47
N ALA A 230 -13.98 3.29 13.29
CA ALA A 230 -15.03 3.89 12.47
C ALA A 230 -16.10 2.87 12.06
N PHE A 231 -15.73 1.59 12.05
CA PHE A 231 -16.59 0.42 11.88
C PHE A 231 -15.89 -0.80 12.51
N SER A 232 -16.66 -1.85 12.78
CA SER A 232 -16.10 -3.11 13.29
C SER A 232 -15.50 -3.94 12.16
N LEU A 233 -14.55 -4.83 12.48
CA LEU A 233 -14.01 -5.80 11.52
C LEU A 233 -15.11 -6.72 10.94
N LYS A 234 -16.15 -7.01 11.71
CA LYS A 234 -17.29 -7.80 11.24
C LYS A 234 -18.12 -7.05 10.19
N GLU A 235 -18.35 -5.75 10.37
CA GLU A 235 -19.03 -4.93 9.35
C GLU A 235 -18.17 -4.84 8.09
N LEU A 236 -16.85 -4.69 8.25
CA LEU A 236 -15.91 -4.66 7.15
C LEU A 236 -15.89 -5.97 6.36
N ALA A 237 -15.91 -7.13 7.05
CA ALA A 237 -15.95 -8.45 6.42
C ALA A 237 -17.26 -8.68 5.61
N ASN A 238 -18.37 -8.09 6.02
CA ASN A 238 -19.64 -8.24 5.31
C ASN A 238 -19.72 -7.55 3.94
N VAL A 239 -18.73 -6.71 3.58
CA VAL A 239 -18.70 -5.96 2.30
C VAL A 239 -17.58 -6.42 1.35
N MET A 240 -16.87 -7.49 1.71
CA MET A 240 -15.88 -8.16 0.84
C MET A 240 -16.47 -8.68 -0.47
#